data_0ee9c4785a8e8365501e10a49fdad4cd
#
_entry.id   0ee9c4785a8e8365501e10a49fdad4cd
#
_cell.length_a   1.000
_cell.length_b   1.000
_cell.length_c   1.000
_cell.angle_alpha   90.00
_cell.angle_beta   90.00
_cell.angle_gamma   90.00
#
_symmetry.space_group_name_H-M   'P 1'
#
loop_
_entity.id
_entity.type
_entity.pdbx_description
1 polymer ?
#
loop_
_entity_poly.entity_id
_entity_poly.type
_entity_poly.pdbx_seq_one_letter_code
_entity_poly.pdbx_strand_id
1 'polypeptide(L)'
;MSTITEKREVSTFSRLKFSGVGTVTLIPGDERGVEVTAPPALLRKVKTEVKNDTLVIGFKLAFLSWFRSLPELAGLEITVKTPGLVEIVSQGAGTLRTRGVLESDTLDLIVRGAGNVSLKAKSRELSCVMHGAAPVDLEAETKRLSATISGAGRMSASGSARYLDIRINGAGGFRGFELTSEEAVIDSRGAGQSQVSVSRKLDVRITGVGRVIYRGTPAVTESITGLGRLEADN
;
A
#
# COMPACT_ATOMS: atom_id res chain seq x y z
N MET A 1 4.18 30.48 -2.40
CA MET A 1 5.65 30.26 -2.44
C MET A 1 5.99 29.68 -3.80
N SER A 2 7.01 30.20 -4.48
CA SER A 2 7.46 29.65 -5.76
C SER A 2 8.13 28.30 -5.54
N THR A 3 7.74 27.28 -6.29
CA THR A 3 8.40 25.98 -6.34
C THR A 3 9.26 25.90 -7.58
N ILE A 4 10.33 25.15 -7.53
CA ILE A 4 11.16 24.80 -8.67
C ILE A 4 11.24 23.28 -8.81
N THR A 5 11.39 22.81 -10.03
CA THR A 5 11.54 21.38 -10.34
C THR A 5 12.99 21.09 -10.69
N GLU A 6 13.56 20.08 -10.04
CA GLU A 6 14.92 19.60 -10.29
C GLU A 6 14.86 18.14 -10.75
N LYS A 7 15.46 17.85 -11.90
CA LYS A 7 15.66 16.48 -12.36
C LYS A 7 16.86 15.90 -11.62
N ARG A 8 16.70 14.68 -11.13
CA ARG A 8 17.73 13.92 -10.43
C ARG A 8 18.17 12.75 -11.30
N GLU A 9 19.43 12.70 -11.61
CA GLU A 9 20.01 11.52 -12.23
C GLU A 9 20.14 10.40 -11.20
N VAL A 10 19.62 9.22 -11.54
CA VAL A 10 19.64 8.03 -10.69
C VAL A 10 20.06 6.82 -11.53
N SER A 11 20.83 5.93 -10.94
CA SER A 11 21.11 4.63 -11.54
C SER A 11 19.86 3.75 -11.62
N THR A 12 19.95 2.59 -12.24
CA THR A 12 18.86 1.61 -12.31
C THR A 12 18.47 1.15 -10.92
N PHE A 13 17.16 0.93 -10.71
CA PHE A 13 16.59 0.38 -9.48
C PHE A 13 15.36 -0.45 -9.81
N SER A 14 15.07 -1.43 -8.98
CA SER A 14 13.84 -2.23 -9.02
C SER A 14 13.03 -2.10 -7.72
N ARG A 15 13.54 -1.37 -6.74
CA ARG A 15 12.91 -1.16 -5.43
C ARG A 15 12.82 0.32 -5.10
N LEU A 16 11.76 0.68 -4.39
CA LEU A 16 11.56 2.05 -3.92
C LEU A 16 11.37 2.07 -2.40
N LYS A 17 12.10 2.94 -1.72
CA LYS A 17 11.85 3.26 -0.31
C LYS A 17 11.60 4.75 -0.17
N PHE A 18 10.38 5.10 0.21
CA PHE A 18 9.98 6.46 0.56
C PHE A 18 9.85 6.62 2.07
N SER A 19 10.54 7.59 2.64
CA SER A 19 10.51 7.85 4.07
C SER A 19 10.33 9.33 4.33
N GLY A 20 9.18 9.72 4.91
CA GLY A 20 8.93 11.11 5.27
C GLY A 20 7.54 11.62 4.96
N VAL A 21 7.49 12.82 4.42
CA VAL A 21 6.27 13.60 4.09
C VAL A 21 6.35 14.07 2.63
N GLY A 22 5.25 14.60 2.10
CA GLY A 22 5.12 15.01 0.69
C GLY A 22 4.43 13.94 -0.15
N THR A 23 4.36 14.16 -1.45
CA THR A 23 3.70 13.26 -2.38
C THR A 23 4.71 12.64 -3.34
N VAL A 24 4.73 11.31 -3.40
CA VAL A 24 5.46 10.55 -4.41
C VAL A 24 4.47 10.01 -5.43
N THR A 25 4.64 10.37 -6.69
CA THR A 25 3.85 9.87 -7.82
C THR A 25 4.71 8.95 -8.67
N LEU A 26 4.33 7.68 -8.76
CA LEU A 26 4.96 6.70 -9.63
C LEU A 26 4.29 6.76 -11.00
N ILE A 27 5.09 6.88 -12.04
CA ILE A 27 4.64 6.86 -13.44
C ILE A 27 5.29 5.64 -14.11
N PRO A 28 4.53 4.54 -14.29
CA PRO A 28 5.00 3.40 -15.05
C PRO A 28 5.24 3.76 -16.53
N GLY A 29 6.27 3.20 -17.14
CA GLY A 29 6.63 3.43 -18.53
C GLY A 29 8.10 3.11 -18.78
N ASP A 30 8.54 3.14 -20.03
CA ASP A 30 9.91 2.71 -20.40
C ASP A 30 11.01 3.65 -19.90
N GLU A 31 10.64 4.90 -19.59
CA GLU A 31 11.59 5.89 -19.07
C GLU A 31 11.89 5.69 -17.60
N ARG A 32 13.13 5.98 -17.21
CA ARG A 32 13.56 6.11 -15.82
C ARG A 32 13.93 7.55 -15.51
N GLY A 33 13.51 8.03 -14.34
CA GLY A 33 13.86 9.37 -13.90
C GLY A 33 13.20 9.74 -12.59
N VAL A 34 13.79 10.70 -11.93
CA VAL A 34 13.26 11.30 -10.70
C VAL A 34 13.20 12.80 -10.86
N GLU A 35 12.05 13.39 -10.64
CA GLU A 35 11.84 14.83 -10.62
C GLU A 35 11.35 15.23 -9.24
N VAL A 36 11.99 16.25 -8.64
CA VAL A 36 11.62 16.77 -7.33
C VAL A 36 11.17 18.22 -7.49
N THR A 37 9.92 18.48 -7.14
CA THR A 37 9.32 19.82 -7.15
C THR A 37 9.09 20.26 -5.72
N ALA A 38 9.71 21.35 -5.32
CA ALA A 38 9.59 21.91 -3.96
C ALA A 38 10.09 23.37 -3.91
N PRO A 39 9.83 24.10 -2.82
CA PRO A 39 10.53 25.35 -2.52
C PRO A 39 12.05 25.14 -2.50
N PRO A 40 12.88 26.15 -2.96
CA PRO A 40 14.34 26.00 -3.07
C PRO A 40 15.03 25.55 -1.79
N ALA A 41 14.55 26.02 -0.64
CA ALA A 41 15.10 25.66 0.67
C ALA A 41 14.88 24.18 1.01
N LEU A 42 13.78 23.60 0.53
CA LEU A 42 13.42 22.20 0.78
C LEU A 42 14.12 21.25 -0.18
N LEU A 43 14.33 21.64 -1.44
CA LEU A 43 15.02 20.81 -2.45
C LEU A 43 16.37 20.28 -1.99
N ARG A 44 17.16 21.16 -1.31
CA ARG A 44 18.48 20.79 -0.79
C ARG A 44 18.44 19.77 0.35
N LYS A 45 17.28 19.61 0.99
CA LYS A 45 17.05 18.72 2.14
C LYS A 45 16.51 17.36 1.71
N VAL A 46 15.88 17.30 0.51
CA VAL A 46 15.39 16.03 -0.05
C VAL A 46 16.57 15.21 -0.55
N LYS A 47 16.62 13.97 -0.10
CA LYS A 47 17.60 12.98 -0.51
C LYS A 47 16.94 12.03 -1.53
N THR A 48 17.63 11.82 -2.66
CA THR A 48 17.29 10.83 -3.66
C THR A 48 18.57 10.11 -4.04
N GLU A 49 18.70 8.85 -3.69
CA GLU A 49 19.89 8.05 -4.00
C GLU A 49 19.50 6.60 -4.27
N VAL A 50 20.24 5.94 -5.12
CA VAL A 50 20.08 4.49 -5.33
C VAL A 50 21.16 3.76 -4.55
N LYS A 51 20.73 2.82 -3.68
CA LYS A 51 21.58 1.94 -2.90
C LYS A 51 21.06 0.51 -2.98
N ASN A 52 21.90 -0.42 -3.34
CA ASN A 52 21.57 -1.85 -3.43
C ASN A 52 20.25 -2.06 -4.20
N ASP A 53 20.17 -1.52 -5.42
CA ASP A 53 18.99 -1.60 -6.30
C ASP A 53 17.71 -0.94 -5.74
N THR A 54 17.84 -0.11 -4.71
CA THR A 54 16.72 0.58 -4.05
C THR A 54 16.86 2.09 -4.23
N LEU A 55 15.88 2.72 -4.87
CA LEU A 55 15.75 4.18 -4.86
C LEU A 55 15.25 4.61 -3.48
N VAL A 56 16.11 5.28 -2.73
CA VAL A 56 15.78 5.82 -1.40
C VAL A 56 15.42 7.30 -1.54
N ILE A 57 14.18 7.62 -1.19
CA ILE A 57 13.65 8.97 -1.13
C ILE A 57 13.36 9.31 0.33
N GLY A 58 13.90 10.41 0.80
CA GLY A 58 13.73 10.85 2.19
C GLY A 58 14.38 12.20 2.47
N PHE A 59 14.62 12.46 3.73
CA PHE A 59 15.27 13.68 4.17
C PHE A 59 16.65 13.42 4.78
N LYS A 60 17.58 14.38 4.67
CA LYS A 60 18.88 14.31 5.35
C LYS A 60 18.66 14.34 6.87
N LEU A 61 19.40 13.50 7.60
CA LEU A 61 19.24 13.29 9.06
C LEU A 61 19.27 14.59 9.91
N ALA A 62 20.03 15.58 9.51
CA ALA A 62 20.10 16.88 10.19
C ALA A 62 18.79 17.68 10.22
N PHE A 63 17.76 17.22 9.48
CA PHE A 63 16.48 17.91 9.37
C PHE A 63 15.41 17.42 10.36
N LEU A 64 15.61 16.28 11.01
CA LEU A 64 14.66 15.71 11.97
C LEU A 64 14.39 16.59 13.19
N SER A 65 15.32 17.47 13.56
CA SER A 65 15.16 18.41 14.67
C SER A 65 14.29 19.64 14.35
N TRP A 66 13.99 19.88 13.06
CA TRP A 66 13.25 21.06 12.54
C TRP A 66 11.78 20.78 12.21
N PHE A 67 11.25 19.65 12.56
CA PHE A 67 9.84 19.26 12.30
C PHE A 67 8.78 20.20 12.92
N ARG A 68 9.19 21.31 13.53
CA ARG A 68 8.26 22.30 14.12
C ARG A 68 7.64 23.28 13.12
N SER A 69 8.07 23.28 11.84
CA SER A 69 7.55 24.21 10.81
C SER A 69 6.92 23.43 9.65
N LEU A 70 5.74 22.86 9.88
CA LEU A 70 4.94 22.09 8.93
C LEU A 70 4.50 22.82 7.65
N PRO A 71 4.34 24.19 7.60
CA PRO A 71 3.89 24.87 6.38
C PRO A 71 4.86 24.75 5.20
N GLU A 72 6.16 24.58 5.45
CA GLU A 72 7.18 24.47 4.38
C GLU A 72 7.18 23.11 3.68
N LEU A 73 6.59 22.08 4.30
CA LEU A 73 6.50 20.73 3.75
C LEU A 73 5.31 20.56 2.78
N ALA A 74 4.35 21.48 2.83
CA ALA A 74 3.28 21.58 1.84
C ALA A 74 3.90 22.02 0.50
N GLY A 75 3.79 21.15 -0.53
CA GLY A 75 4.32 21.42 -1.87
C GLY A 75 5.54 20.60 -2.26
N LEU A 76 5.95 19.60 -1.46
CA LEU A 76 6.91 18.61 -1.92
C LEU A 76 6.22 17.55 -2.78
N GLU A 77 6.53 17.55 -4.06
CA GLU A 77 6.10 16.55 -5.02
C GLU A 77 7.33 15.87 -5.63
N ILE A 78 7.28 14.56 -5.71
CA ILE A 78 8.34 13.74 -6.30
C ILE A 78 7.70 12.84 -7.34
N THR A 79 8.15 12.96 -8.57
CA THR A 79 7.72 12.10 -9.66
C THR A 79 8.82 11.08 -9.94
N VAL A 80 8.46 9.81 -9.92
CA VAL A 80 9.36 8.69 -10.23
C VAL A 80 8.83 7.97 -11.45
N LYS A 81 9.58 8.03 -12.54
CA LYS A 81 9.33 7.26 -13.75
C LYS A 81 10.08 5.94 -13.66
N THR A 82 9.42 4.83 -13.94
CA THR A 82 10.02 3.49 -13.81
C THR A 82 9.33 2.46 -14.70
N PRO A 83 10.05 1.52 -15.33
CA PRO A 83 9.44 0.44 -16.09
C PRO A 83 8.74 -0.61 -15.23
N GLY A 84 9.10 -0.70 -13.95
CA GLY A 84 8.49 -1.61 -13.01
C GLY A 84 9.23 -1.60 -11.67
N LEU A 85 8.56 -2.10 -10.64
CA LEU A 85 9.12 -2.26 -9.30
C LEU A 85 8.73 -3.64 -8.76
N VAL A 86 9.63 -4.25 -7.99
CA VAL A 86 9.36 -5.51 -7.26
C VAL A 86 9.06 -5.25 -5.78
N GLU A 87 9.49 -4.11 -5.25
CA GLU A 87 9.22 -3.73 -3.86
C GLU A 87 8.99 -2.23 -3.73
N ILE A 88 7.99 -1.87 -2.93
CA ILE A 88 7.69 -0.50 -2.54
C ILE A 88 7.57 -0.44 -1.02
N VAL A 89 8.40 0.36 -0.38
CA VAL A 89 8.33 0.63 1.07
C VAL A 89 7.93 2.07 1.29
N SER A 90 6.76 2.31 1.87
CA SER A 90 6.27 3.63 2.26
C SER A 90 6.32 3.77 3.78
N GLN A 91 7.09 4.76 4.27
CA GLN A 91 7.27 5.01 5.70
C GLN A 91 7.00 6.48 6.04
N GLY A 92 6.29 6.72 7.14
CA GLY A 92 6.00 8.07 7.61
C GLY A 92 4.57 8.53 7.37
N ALA A 93 4.39 9.81 7.00
CA ALA A 93 3.08 10.44 6.82
C ALA A 93 2.87 11.01 5.40
N GLY A 94 3.72 10.65 4.45
CA GLY A 94 3.61 11.10 3.06
C GLY A 94 2.56 10.31 2.27
N THR A 95 2.26 10.80 1.09
CA THR A 95 1.36 10.14 0.13
C THR A 95 2.18 9.47 -0.96
N LEU A 96 1.87 8.21 -1.28
CA LEU A 96 2.41 7.49 -2.42
C LEU A 96 1.25 7.09 -3.34
N ARG A 97 1.37 7.42 -4.62
CA ARG A 97 0.34 7.07 -5.61
C ARG A 97 0.95 6.67 -6.94
N THR A 98 0.24 5.84 -7.70
CA THR A 98 0.58 5.56 -9.10
C THR A 98 -0.28 6.42 -10.04
N ARG A 99 0.32 6.82 -11.15
CA ARG A 99 -0.38 7.37 -12.32
C ARG A 99 -0.16 6.39 -13.48
N GLY A 100 -1.08 5.47 -13.64
CA GLY A 100 -0.98 4.31 -14.53
C GLY A 100 -0.88 3.01 -13.74
N VAL A 101 -0.81 1.89 -14.44
CA VAL A 101 -0.76 0.54 -13.87
C VAL A 101 0.70 0.10 -13.77
N LEU A 102 1.13 -0.25 -12.58
CA LEU A 102 2.47 -0.81 -12.35
C LEU A 102 2.43 -2.31 -12.67
N GLU A 103 3.17 -2.71 -13.68
CA GLU A 103 3.26 -4.12 -14.09
C GLU A 103 4.52 -4.76 -13.55
N SER A 104 4.39 -5.96 -12.97
CA SER A 104 5.50 -6.77 -12.47
C SER A 104 5.07 -8.22 -12.29
N ASP A 105 6.00 -9.17 -12.28
CA ASP A 105 5.66 -10.56 -11.94
C ASP A 105 5.31 -10.67 -10.47
N THR A 106 6.11 -10.05 -9.59
CA THR A 106 5.88 -10.00 -8.15
C THR A 106 6.00 -8.56 -7.66
N LEU A 107 5.12 -8.14 -6.75
CA LEU A 107 5.17 -6.83 -6.12
C LEU A 107 4.93 -6.93 -4.63
N ASP A 108 5.89 -6.46 -3.84
CA ASP A 108 5.77 -6.31 -2.40
C ASP A 108 5.51 -4.84 -2.03
N LEU A 109 4.39 -4.57 -1.39
CA LEU A 109 4.05 -3.27 -0.83
C LEU A 109 4.13 -3.32 0.69
N ILE A 110 5.01 -2.53 1.27
CA ILE A 110 5.19 -2.43 2.72
C ILE A 110 4.86 -1.01 3.17
N VAL A 111 3.81 -0.86 3.99
CA VAL A 111 3.36 0.43 4.49
C VAL A 111 3.55 0.52 6.00
N ARG A 112 4.32 1.51 6.45
CA ARG A 112 4.60 1.74 7.87
C ARG A 112 4.31 3.20 8.23
N GLY A 113 3.43 3.40 9.20
CA GLY A 113 3.08 4.75 9.67
C GLY A 113 1.64 5.13 9.39
N ALA A 114 1.40 6.40 9.02
CA ALA A 114 0.07 6.99 8.83
C ALA A 114 -0.12 7.68 7.46
N GLY A 115 0.81 7.48 6.54
CA GLY A 115 0.75 8.04 5.18
C GLY A 115 -0.30 7.33 4.31
N ASN A 116 -0.73 7.98 3.24
CA ASN A 116 -1.70 7.43 2.30
C ASN A 116 -0.99 6.69 1.17
N VAL A 117 -1.52 5.54 0.77
CA VAL A 117 -1.03 4.82 -0.41
C VAL A 117 -2.19 4.54 -1.35
N SER A 118 -2.06 4.92 -2.62
CA SER A 118 -3.00 4.60 -3.70
C SER A 118 -2.24 3.97 -4.86
N LEU A 119 -2.43 2.68 -5.06
CA LEU A 119 -1.65 1.87 -5.99
C LEU A 119 -2.57 1.17 -7.01
N LYS A 120 -2.21 1.29 -8.30
CA LYS A 120 -2.76 0.46 -9.37
C LYS A 120 -1.69 -0.51 -9.85
N ALA A 121 -1.96 -1.80 -9.77
CA ALA A 121 -0.97 -2.83 -10.07
C ALA A 121 -1.56 -4.03 -10.83
N LYS A 122 -0.75 -4.56 -11.75
CA LYS A 122 -1.00 -5.82 -12.43
C LYS A 122 0.20 -6.73 -12.20
N SER A 123 -0.04 -7.90 -11.58
CA SER A 123 1.05 -8.82 -11.24
C SER A 123 0.55 -10.26 -11.13
N ARG A 124 1.48 -11.21 -11.15
CA ARG A 124 1.13 -12.59 -10.82
C ARG A 124 0.91 -12.75 -9.31
N GLU A 125 1.78 -12.13 -8.52
CA GLU A 125 1.71 -12.14 -7.05
C GLU A 125 1.86 -10.73 -6.50
N LEU A 126 0.94 -10.34 -5.63
CA LEU A 126 0.95 -9.07 -4.92
C LEU A 126 0.88 -9.32 -3.42
N SER A 127 1.85 -8.82 -2.70
CA SER A 127 1.88 -8.84 -1.24
C SER A 127 1.74 -7.42 -0.70
N CYS A 128 0.86 -7.22 0.27
CA CYS A 128 0.71 -5.95 0.96
C CYS A 128 0.77 -6.13 2.47
N VAL A 129 1.81 -5.57 3.10
CA VAL A 129 2.00 -5.63 4.54
C VAL A 129 1.88 -4.23 5.13
N MET A 130 0.90 -4.05 6.02
CA MET A 130 0.61 -2.78 6.67
C MET A 130 0.90 -2.84 8.16
N HIS A 131 1.66 -1.87 8.64
CA HIS A 131 1.91 -1.64 10.06
C HIS A 131 1.54 -0.21 10.43
N GLY A 132 0.56 -0.03 11.31
CA GLY A 132 0.13 1.29 11.77
C GLY A 132 -1.33 1.61 11.45
N ALA A 133 -1.60 2.87 11.06
CA ALA A 133 -2.96 3.38 10.86
C ALA A 133 -3.20 3.95 9.44
N ALA A 134 -2.31 3.66 8.50
CA ALA A 134 -2.38 4.17 7.14
C ALA A 134 -3.63 3.66 6.40
N PRO A 135 -4.32 4.50 5.61
CA PRO A 135 -5.22 4.04 4.56
C PRO A 135 -4.42 3.60 3.32
N VAL A 136 -4.84 2.47 2.73
CA VAL A 136 -4.31 1.95 1.47
C VAL A 136 -5.46 1.69 0.52
N ASP A 137 -5.42 2.31 -0.66
CA ASP A 137 -6.33 2.04 -1.76
C ASP A 137 -5.59 1.29 -2.85
N LEU A 138 -6.03 0.07 -3.14
CA LEU A 138 -5.39 -0.87 -4.07
C LEU A 138 -6.35 -1.25 -5.19
N GLU A 139 -6.00 -0.90 -6.43
CA GLU A 139 -6.63 -1.46 -7.62
C GLU A 139 -5.70 -2.52 -8.20
N ALA A 140 -6.11 -3.79 -8.17
CA ALA A 140 -5.24 -4.92 -8.48
C ALA A 140 -5.85 -5.88 -9.52
N GLU A 141 -5.01 -6.31 -10.46
CA GLU A 141 -5.26 -7.46 -11.31
C GLU A 141 -4.15 -8.48 -11.05
N THR A 142 -4.47 -9.57 -10.33
CA THR A 142 -3.45 -10.52 -9.86
C THR A 142 -3.96 -11.95 -9.77
N LYS A 143 -3.04 -12.92 -9.81
CA LYS A 143 -3.42 -14.31 -9.48
C LYS A 143 -3.54 -14.50 -7.97
N ARG A 144 -2.66 -13.89 -7.18
CA ARG A 144 -2.64 -14.00 -5.72
C ARG A 144 -2.44 -12.64 -5.07
N LEU A 145 -3.36 -12.26 -4.20
CA LEU A 145 -3.21 -11.13 -3.29
C LEU A 145 -3.07 -11.64 -1.85
N SER A 146 -1.95 -11.28 -1.21
CA SER A 146 -1.74 -11.49 0.22
C SER A 146 -1.76 -10.15 0.94
N ALA A 147 -2.68 -9.95 1.87
CA ALA A 147 -2.84 -8.72 2.64
C ALA A 147 -2.68 -8.99 4.13
N THR A 148 -1.66 -8.40 4.76
CA THR A 148 -1.46 -8.45 6.20
C THR A 148 -1.63 -7.05 6.79
N ILE A 149 -2.61 -6.88 7.69
CA ILE A 149 -2.93 -5.61 8.34
C ILE A 149 -2.65 -5.76 9.84
N SER A 150 -1.64 -5.05 10.32
CA SER A 150 -1.26 -5.03 11.73
C SER A 150 -1.45 -3.63 12.31
N GLY A 151 -2.40 -3.48 13.25
CA GLY A 151 -2.76 -2.19 13.84
C GLY A 151 -4.22 -1.78 13.56
N ALA A 152 -4.43 -0.50 13.23
CA ALA A 152 -5.74 0.10 12.96
C ALA A 152 -5.92 0.63 11.53
N GLY A 153 -5.00 0.29 10.63
CA GLY A 153 -5.04 0.69 9.21
C GLY A 153 -6.21 0.07 8.45
N ARG A 154 -6.58 0.69 7.34
CA ARG A 154 -7.64 0.20 6.45
C ARG A 154 -7.11 0.03 5.04
N MET A 155 -7.39 -1.13 4.45
CA MET A 155 -7.14 -1.39 3.05
C MET A 155 -8.48 -1.45 2.30
N SER A 156 -8.62 -0.68 1.23
CA SER A 156 -9.66 -0.84 0.23
C SER A 156 -9.04 -1.50 -0.99
N ALA A 157 -9.67 -2.55 -1.53
CA ALA A 157 -9.17 -3.27 -2.69
C ALA A 157 -10.27 -3.43 -3.74
N SER A 158 -9.90 -3.24 -5.01
CA SER A 158 -10.78 -3.40 -6.18
C SER A 158 -10.06 -4.13 -7.30
N GLY A 159 -10.82 -4.65 -8.28
CA GLY A 159 -10.30 -5.39 -9.43
C GLY A 159 -10.48 -6.91 -9.30
N SER A 160 -9.43 -7.70 -9.48
CA SER A 160 -9.51 -9.16 -9.43
C SER A 160 -8.28 -9.81 -8.81
N ALA A 161 -8.54 -10.84 -7.99
CA ALA A 161 -7.50 -11.70 -7.42
C ALA A 161 -8.04 -13.14 -7.36
N ARG A 162 -7.46 -14.05 -8.14
CA ARG A 162 -7.95 -15.44 -8.11
C ARG A 162 -7.90 -16.03 -6.70
N TYR A 163 -6.78 -15.83 -5.99
CA TYR A 163 -6.57 -16.26 -4.60
C TYR A 163 -6.35 -15.06 -3.70
N LEU A 164 -7.12 -14.97 -2.62
CA LEU A 164 -7.08 -13.89 -1.66
C LEU A 164 -6.72 -14.44 -0.27
N ASP A 165 -5.61 -13.97 0.31
CA ASP A 165 -5.18 -14.32 1.68
C ASP A 165 -5.17 -13.04 2.52
N ILE A 166 -6.04 -12.94 3.53
CA ILE A 166 -6.17 -11.77 4.39
C ILE A 166 -5.84 -12.14 5.83
N ARG A 167 -4.88 -11.43 6.43
CA ARG A 167 -4.56 -11.53 7.85
C ARG A 167 -4.73 -10.18 8.53
N ILE A 168 -5.60 -10.11 9.54
CA ILE A 168 -5.81 -8.91 10.34
C ILE A 168 -5.42 -9.18 11.77
N ASN A 169 -4.47 -8.41 12.28
CA ASN A 169 -4.04 -8.44 13.66
C ASN A 169 -4.30 -7.07 14.30
N GLY A 170 -5.37 -6.95 15.08
CA GLY A 170 -5.75 -5.70 15.74
C GLY A 170 -7.17 -5.23 15.39
N ALA A 171 -7.33 -3.92 15.15
CA ALA A 171 -8.61 -3.27 14.85
C ALA A 171 -8.70 -2.73 13.42
N GLY A 172 -7.80 -3.15 12.57
CA GLY A 172 -7.76 -2.75 11.16
C GLY A 172 -8.90 -3.34 10.33
N GLY A 173 -9.00 -2.95 9.06
CA GLY A 173 -10.06 -3.41 8.18
C GLY A 173 -9.63 -3.64 6.74
N PHE A 174 -10.30 -4.61 6.09
CA PHE A 174 -10.19 -4.87 4.67
C PHE A 174 -11.56 -4.68 3.99
N ARG A 175 -11.63 -3.79 3.00
CA ARG A 175 -12.80 -3.52 2.18
C ARG A 175 -12.53 -4.02 0.76
N GLY A 176 -13.06 -5.18 0.42
CA GLY A 176 -12.80 -5.84 -0.86
C GLY A 176 -14.08 -6.31 -1.57
N PHE A 177 -15.22 -5.66 -1.39
CA PHE A 177 -16.41 -6.01 -2.17
C PHE A 177 -16.24 -5.77 -3.67
N GLU A 178 -15.42 -4.77 -4.03
CA GLU A 178 -15.09 -4.45 -5.42
C GLU A 178 -13.89 -5.27 -5.97
N LEU A 179 -13.34 -6.20 -5.18
CA LEU A 179 -12.30 -7.14 -5.57
C LEU A 179 -12.91 -8.52 -5.75
N THR A 180 -13.05 -8.98 -6.98
CA THR A 180 -13.57 -10.32 -7.26
C THR A 180 -12.52 -11.39 -6.97
N SER A 181 -12.92 -12.48 -6.30
CA SER A 181 -12.03 -13.62 -6.05
C SER A 181 -12.72 -14.97 -6.27
N GLU A 182 -11.93 -16.00 -6.61
CA GLU A 182 -12.42 -17.39 -6.64
C GLU A 182 -12.34 -18.01 -5.25
N GLU A 183 -11.21 -17.87 -4.59
CA GLU A 183 -10.94 -18.47 -3.30
C GLU A 183 -10.36 -17.44 -2.34
N ALA A 184 -10.85 -17.44 -1.11
CA ALA A 184 -10.34 -16.56 -0.06
C ALA A 184 -10.09 -17.31 1.26
N VAL A 185 -9.00 -16.93 1.91
CA VAL A 185 -8.66 -17.32 3.28
C VAL A 185 -8.56 -16.07 4.13
N ILE A 186 -9.27 -16.02 5.25
CA ILE A 186 -9.29 -14.87 6.15
C ILE A 186 -8.97 -15.33 7.56
N ASP A 187 -7.90 -14.78 8.14
CA ASP A 187 -7.52 -14.95 9.55
C ASP A 187 -7.61 -13.57 10.25
N SER A 188 -8.65 -13.38 11.07
CA SER A 188 -8.91 -12.15 11.80
C SER A 188 -8.70 -12.35 13.29
N ARG A 189 -7.70 -11.67 13.86
CA ARG A 189 -7.38 -11.71 15.28
C ARG A 189 -7.56 -10.33 15.90
N GLY A 190 -8.56 -10.20 16.79
CA GLY A 190 -8.89 -8.94 17.45
C GLY A 190 -10.28 -8.43 17.13
N ALA A 191 -10.40 -7.14 16.76
CA ALA A 191 -11.68 -6.46 16.48
C ALA A 191 -11.80 -5.95 15.04
N GLY A 192 -11.04 -6.53 14.13
CA GLY A 192 -11.01 -6.11 12.73
C GLY A 192 -12.27 -6.47 11.94
N GLN A 193 -12.49 -5.77 10.83
CA GLN A 193 -13.59 -6.03 9.90
C GLN A 193 -13.05 -6.34 8.50
N SER A 194 -13.59 -7.40 7.87
CA SER A 194 -13.30 -7.75 6.48
C SER A 194 -14.56 -7.82 5.65
N GLN A 195 -14.48 -7.32 4.42
CA GLN A 195 -15.52 -7.41 3.40
C GLN A 195 -14.91 -8.00 2.14
N VAL A 196 -15.48 -9.10 1.61
CA VAL A 196 -14.93 -9.82 0.46
C VAL A 196 -16.02 -10.29 -0.50
N SER A 197 -15.67 -10.40 -1.79
CA SER A 197 -16.50 -11.03 -2.82
C SER A 197 -15.83 -12.31 -3.30
N VAL A 198 -16.47 -13.48 -3.06
CA VAL A 198 -15.87 -14.79 -3.28
C VAL A 198 -16.85 -15.70 -3.99
N SER A 199 -16.39 -16.39 -5.05
CA SER A 199 -17.27 -17.20 -5.87
C SER A 199 -17.22 -18.71 -5.60
N ARG A 200 -16.10 -19.26 -5.13
CA ARG A 200 -15.90 -20.72 -5.02
C ARG A 200 -15.69 -21.25 -3.61
N LYS A 201 -14.70 -20.71 -2.90
CA LYS A 201 -14.30 -21.22 -1.58
C LYS A 201 -13.92 -20.09 -0.64
N LEU A 202 -14.46 -20.13 0.58
CA LEU A 202 -14.18 -19.15 1.63
C LEU A 202 -13.84 -19.88 2.94
N ASP A 203 -12.57 -19.77 3.37
CA ASP A 203 -12.12 -20.26 4.66
C ASP A 203 -11.94 -19.09 5.62
N VAL A 204 -12.67 -19.05 6.73
CA VAL A 204 -12.64 -17.96 7.70
C VAL A 204 -12.26 -18.45 9.08
N ARG A 205 -11.25 -17.82 9.67
CA ARG A 205 -10.92 -17.97 11.08
C ARG A 205 -11.03 -16.62 11.79
N ILE A 206 -11.81 -16.57 12.84
CA ILE A 206 -11.96 -15.36 13.67
C ILE A 206 -11.57 -15.71 15.12
N THR A 207 -10.67 -14.92 15.69
CA THR A 207 -10.31 -14.98 17.10
C THR A 207 -10.53 -13.62 17.73
N GLY A 208 -11.54 -13.49 18.59
CA GLY A 208 -11.91 -12.23 19.24
C GLY A 208 -13.32 -11.75 18.88
N VAL A 209 -13.46 -10.45 18.53
CA VAL A 209 -14.75 -9.79 18.22
C VAL A 209 -14.83 -9.28 16.76
N GLY A 210 -13.98 -9.82 15.89
CA GLY A 210 -13.92 -9.43 14.48
C GLY A 210 -15.19 -9.78 13.70
N ARG A 211 -15.40 -9.10 12.58
CA ARG A 211 -16.51 -9.34 11.67
C ARG A 211 -16.03 -9.59 10.25
N VAL A 212 -16.52 -10.64 9.62
CA VAL A 212 -16.30 -10.92 8.20
C VAL A 212 -17.64 -10.91 7.49
N ILE A 213 -17.74 -10.13 6.41
CA ILE A 213 -18.92 -10.03 5.57
C ILE A 213 -18.51 -10.48 4.17
N TYR A 214 -19.26 -11.38 3.56
CA TYR A 214 -18.95 -11.84 2.22
C TYR A 214 -20.13 -11.75 1.26
N ARG A 215 -19.83 -11.56 -0.03
CA ARG A 215 -20.74 -11.65 -1.17
C ARG A 215 -20.41 -12.85 -2.02
N GLY A 216 -21.42 -13.42 -2.67
CA GLY A 216 -21.32 -14.60 -3.53
C GLY A 216 -21.84 -15.86 -2.87
N THR A 217 -21.60 -16.99 -3.54
CA THR A 217 -22.10 -18.31 -3.11
C THR A 217 -20.96 -19.33 -2.95
N PRO A 218 -19.89 -19.02 -2.19
CA PRO A 218 -18.78 -19.95 -2.00
C PRO A 218 -19.16 -21.13 -1.11
N ALA A 219 -18.39 -22.23 -1.21
CA ALA A 219 -18.36 -23.23 -0.14
C ALA A 219 -17.63 -22.63 1.06
N VAL A 220 -18.31 -22.46 2.18
CA VAL A 220 -17.81 -21.78 3.38
C VAL A 220 -17.34 -22.78 4.42
N THR A 221 -16.13 -22.55 4.95
CA THR A 221 -15.62 -23.21 6.17
C THR A 221 -15.31 -22.12 7.18
N GLU A 222 -15.83 -22.23 8.40
CA GLU A 222 -15.59 -21.24 9.44
C GLU A 222 -15.10 -21.85 10.75
N SER A 223 -14.27 -21.10 11.46
CA SER A 223 -13.82 -21.38 12.83
C SER A 223 -13.79 -20.08 13.61
N ILE A 224 -14.74 -19.92 14.55
CA ILE A 224 -14.90 -18.70 15.32
C ILE A 224 -14.64 -18.99 16.80
N THR A 225 -13.70 -18.24 17.39
CA THR A 225 -13.40 -18.26 18.83
C THR A 225 -13.62 -16.87 19.40
N GLY A 226 -14.60 -16.70 20.27
CA GLY A 226 -15.00 -15.41 20.86
C GLY A 226 -16.36 -14.96 20.39
N LEU A 227 -16.55 -13.64 20.23
CA LEU A 227 -17.82 -13.00 19.84
C LEU A 227 -17.84 -12.51 18.39
N GLY A 228 -16.90 -12.99 17.59
CA GLY A 228 -16.82 -12.65 16.16
C GLY A 228 -18.02 -13.18 15.37
N ARG A 229 -18.19 -12.67 14.14
CA ARG A 229 -19.30 -13.04 13.26
C ARG A 229 -18.87 -13.15 11.81
N LEU A 230 -19.46 -14.15 11.13
CA LEU A 230 -19.42 -14.27 9.68
C LEU A 230 -20.84 -14.06 9.13
N GLU A 231 -20.99 -13.16 8.17
CA GLU A 231 -22.30 -12.77 7.62
C GLU A 231 -22.26 -12.76 6.09
N ALA A 232 -23.30 -13.26 5.46
CA ALA A 232 -23.52 -13.11 4.02
C ALA A 232 -24.24 -11.77 3.75
N ASP A 233 -23.76 -11.02 2.75
CA ASP A 233 -24.38 -9.79 2.23
C ASP A 233 -24.98 -10.15 0.84
N ASN A 234 -26.25 -10.62 0.86
CA ASN A 234 -27.00 -11.08 -0.31
C ASN A 234 -27.96 -10.02 -0.81
#